data_51bf03ae46ffcbceaab3f9a0b9e0e4f2
#
_entry.id   51bf03ae46ffcbceaab3f9a0b9e0e4f2
#
_cell.length_a   1.000
_cell.length_b   1.000
_cell.length_c   1.000
_cell.angle_alpha   90.00
_cell.angle_beta   90.00
_cell.angle_gamma   90.00
#
_symmetry.space_group_name_H-M   'P 1'
#
loop_
_entity.id
_entity.type
_entity.pdbx_description
1 polymer ?
#
loop_
_entity_poly.entity_id
_entity_poly.type
_entity_poly.pdbx_seq_one_letter_code
_entity_poly.pdbx_strand_id
1 'polypeptide(L)'
;MAKSIHVFTVLTLINCLLILSPGSANYDSKPDNFNSLSDTTEELDEDELQSMVHEKAKYYRPDEWSDYLVWIKTAENNPNKCETQSSLGCFKSQIDNDLVYWMDKGITLQDIETSKPYGVHYQIINHQLYRQYDCMFPTRCEGIEHFLLNLIHKLPDLEMVINVRDWPVTVKGDSRMPIMSFSRDDSYNNDILYPAWSFWSGGPAIDQYPTGIGRFDLLTRSIVASSPPWNQKTEVCFFRGSRTSADRDWLILLSRRQPDLVDAQYTKNQAWRSIKDTLGYQPAPTISFEYHCKYKYLINFRGVAASFRYKHLFLCQSLVFNMQSSWIEFFYPSLVPWYHYVPVNESNFISILTFFKENDSLAASIASNGFQFIKKHLTLEAVELYWEHLLMKYSQALKYKPKLIKSYKKIVPKRKP
;
A
#
# COMPACT_ATOMS: atom_id res chain seq x y z
N MET A 1 -17.94 51.13 -15.46
CA MET A 1 -17.71 50.03 -16.38
C MET A 1 -16.73 49.08 -15.73
N ALA A 2 -17.28 48.17 -14.99
CA ALA A 2 -16.52 47.06 -14.38
C ALA A 2 -17.51 45.90 -14.21
N LYS A 3 -17.30 44.83 -14.95
CA LYS A 3 -17.88 43.48 -14.71
C LYS A 3 -17.41 42.60 -15.87
N SER A 4 -16.73 41.58 -15.52
CA SER A 4 -16.49 40.35 -16.30
C SER A 4 -15.02 39.94 -16.32
N ILE A 5 -14.59 39.28 -15.26
CA ILE A 5 -13.51 38.28 -15.24
C ILE A 5 -13.73 37.49 -13.93
N HIS A 6 -14.56 36.47 -13.94
CA HIS A 6 -14.62 35.45 -12.89
C HIS A 6 -15.57 34.29 -13.26
N VAL A 7 -15.40 33.67 -14.40
CA VAL A 7 -16.16 32.45 -14.79
C VAL A 7 -15.33 31.46 -15.62
N PHE A 8 -14.02 31.45 -15.57
CA PHE A 8 -13.26 30.51 -16.43
C PHE A 8 -12.36 29.51 -15.71
N THR A 9 -12.46 29.34 -14.40
CA THR A 9 -11.54 28.44 -13.66
C THR A 9 -12.22 27.22 -13.02
N VAL A 10 -13.53 27.03 -13.20
CA VAL A 10 -14.25 25.90 -12.56
C VAL A 10 -14.66 24.80 -13.55
N LEU A 11 -14.56 25.03 -14.84
CA LEU A 11 -15.03 24.07 -15.86
C LEU A 11 -13.97 23.10 -16.41
N THR A 12 -12.72 23.20 -15.98
CA THR A 12 -11.64 22.33 -16.51
C THR A 12 -11.38 21.07 -15.69
N LEU A 13 -12.10 20.85 -14.60
CA LEU A 13 -11.93 19.69 -13.71
C LEU A 13 -13.01 18.61 -13.84
N ILE A 14 -14.04 18.84 -14.64
CA ILE A 14 -15.16 17.88 -14.85
C ILE A 14 -15.02 17.08 -16.15
N ASN A 15 -14.16 17.49 -17.09
CA ASN A 15 -14.03 16.83 -18.40
C ASN A 15 -12.95 15.75 -18.51
N CYS A 16 -12.34 15.31 -17.42
CA CYS A 16 -11.42 14.14 -17.46
C CYS A 16 -12.10 12.79 -17.20
N LEU A 17 -13.43 12.74 -17.19
CA LEU A 17 -14.19 11.49 -16.91
C LEU A 17 -14.94 10.91 -18.11
N LEU A 18 -14.93 11.53 -19.28
CA LEU A 18 -15.64 11.02 -20.46
C LEU A 18 -14.88 11.32 -21.75
N ILE A 19 -13.86 10.52 -22.06
CA ILE A 19 -13.50 10.23 -23.45
C ILE A 19 -13.52 8.71 -23.60
N LEU A 20 -14.70 8.19 -23.90
CA LEU A 20 -14.91 6.87 -24.45
C LEU A 20 -14.70 6.96 -25.96
N SER A 21 -13.65 6.36 -26.49
CA SER A 21 -13.58 5.98 -27.89
C SER A 21 -14.43 4.73 -28.14
N PRO A 22 -15.10 4.60 -29.30
CA PRO A 22 -16.04 3.52 -29.60
C PRO A 22 -15.28 2.27 -30.03
N GLY A 23 -15.33 1.25 -29.22
CA GLY A 23 -14.83 -0.09 -29.52
C GLY A 23 -15.47 -1.07 -28.53
N SER A 24 -16.59 -1.64 -28.95
CA SER A 24 -17.46 -2.53 -28.20
C SER A 24 -16.72 -3.76 -27.66
N ALA A 25 -16.60 -3.84 -26.35
CA ALA A 25 -16.63 -5.10 -25.64
C ALA A 25 -17.41 -4.83 -24.34
N ASN A 26 -18.57 -5.45 -24.22
CA ASN A 26 -19.37 -5.45 -23.01
C ASN A 26 -18.59 -6.04 -21.86
N TYR A 27 -18.04 -5.20 -20.99
CA TYR A 27 -17.54 -5.55 -19.68
C TYR A 27 -18.56 -5.06 -18.66
N ASP A 28 -19.63 -5.83 -18.49
CA ASP A 28 -20.51 -5.74 -17.31
C ASP A 28 -19.91 -6.56 -16.17
N SER A 29 -18.84 -6.09 -15.61
CA SER A 29 -18.45 -6.33 -14.24
C SER A 29 -17.94 -5.01 -13.69
N LYS A 30 -18.87 -4.24 -13.12
CA LYS A 30 -18.59 -3.01 -12.41
C LYS A 30 -17.61 -3.32 -11.28
N PRO A 31 -16.43 -2.70 -11.23
CA PRO A 31 -15.75 -2.53 -9.95
C PRO A 31 -16.70 -1.70 -9.08
N ASP A 32 -16.80 -2.06 -7.80
CA ASP A 32 -17.65 -1.37 -6.83
C ASP A 32 -17.58 0.13 -7.04
N ASN A 33 -18.70 0.68 -7.41
CA ASN A 33 -18.88 2.07 -7.82
C ASN A 33 -18.46 2.97 -6.66
N PHE A 34 -17.38 3.71 -6.81
CA PHE A 34 -17.03 4.80 -5.90
C PHE A 34 -18.13 5.89 -5.83
N ASN A 35 -19.07 5.87 -6.77
CA ASN A 35 -20.26 6.73 -6.77
C ASN A 35 -21.49 6.11 -6.08
N SER A 36 -21.49 4.81 -5.70
CA SER A 36 -22.60 4.19 -4.99
C SER A 36 -22.49 4.23 -3.47
N LEU A 37 -21.48 4.88 -2.92
CA LEU A 37 -21.41 5.17 -1.47
C LEU A 37 -22.38 6.28 -1.03
N SER A 38 -23.24 6.76 -1.92
CA SER A 38 -24.14 7.87 -1.60
C SER A 38 -25.55 7.47 -1.19
N ASP A 39 -26.04 6.24 -1.40
CA ASP A 39 -27.47 6.00 -1.27
C ASP A 39 -27.93 4.74 -0.53
N THR A 40 -27.04 4.00 0.14
CA THR A 40 -27.48 2.93 1.04
C THR A 40 -26.70 2.90 2.35
N THR A 41 -26.52 4.05 2.98
CA THR A 41 -26.37 4.07 4.42
C THR A 41 -27.78 4.15 4.99
N GLU A 42 -28.42 3.01 5.22
CA GLU A 42 -29.34 2.91 6.34
C GLU A 42 -28.59 3.54 7.52
N GLU A 43 -29.12 4.59 8.09
CA GLU A 43 -28.67 5.16 9.34
C GLU A 43 -28.82 4.03 10.36
N LEU A 44 -27.73 3.29 10.61
CA LEU A 44 -27.70 2.42 11.76
C LEU A 44 -27.97 3.31 12.95
N ASP A 45 -29.07 3.07 13.62
CA ASP A 45 -29.49 3.76 14.83
C ASP A 45 -28.32 3.66 15.84
N GLU A 46 -28.01 4.77 16.51
CA GLU A 46 -26.94 4.78 17.53
C GLU A 46 -27.17 3.70 18.58
N ASP A 47 -28.42 3.31 18.83
CA ASP A 47 -28.79 2.25 19.77
C ASP A 47 -28.53 0.85 19.21
N GLU A 48 -28.72 0.60 17.93
CA GLU A 48 -28.37 -0.65 17.25
C GLU A 48 -26.85 -0.84 17.19
N LEU A 49 -26.15 0.22 16.89
CA LEU A 49 -24.69 0.25 16.92
C LEU A 49 -24.15 0.08 18.34
N GLN A 50 -24.82 0.66 19.36
CA GLN A 50 -24.50 0.45 20.78
C GLN A 50 -24.74 -1.00 21.22
N SER A 51 -25.82 -1.63 20.76
CA SER A 51 -26.09 -3.03 21.10
C SER A 51 -25.05 -3.98 20.53
N MET A 52 -24.65 -3.81 19.28
CA MET A 52 -23.63 -4.64 18.62
C MET A 52 -22.24 -4.58 19.30
N VAL A 53 -21.85 -3.43 19.84
CA VAL A 53 -20.56 -3.30 20.55
C VAL A 53 -20.67 -3.71 22.02
N HIS A 54 -21.79 -3.49 22.67
CA HIS A 54 -22.01 -3.94 24.04
C HIS A 54 -22.09 -5.46 24.16
N GLU A 55 -22.67 -6.13 23.18
CA GLU A 55 -22.73 -7.59 23.12
C GLU A 55 -21.34 -8.21 22.86
N LYS A 56 -20.54 -7.59 22.01
CA LYS A 56 -19.16 -8.06 21.70
C LYS A 56 -18.16 -7.73 22.83
N ALA A 57 -18.30 -6.62 23.54
CA ALA A 57 -17.45 -6.26 24.68
C ALA A 57 -17.72 -7.15 25.93
N LYS A 58 -18.82 -7.88 25.98
CA LYS A 58 -19.22 -8.75 27.10
C LYS A 58 -18.48 -10.11 27.12
N TYR A 59 -17.73 -10.44 26.06
CA TYR A 59 -17.04 -11.73 25.95
C TYR A 59 -15.53 -11.56 26.09
N TYR A 60 -15.08 -11.12 27.28
CA TYR A 60 -13.74 -11.40 27.77
C TYR A 60 -13.63 -12.90 28.09
N ARG A 61 -12.93 -13.66 27.21
CA ARG A 61 -12.65 -15.09 27.45
C ARG A 61 -11.17 -15.27 27.73
N PRO A 62 -10.77 -15.57 28.96
CA PRO A 62 -9.40 -15.98 29.27
C PRO A 62 -8.90 -17.16 28.42
N ASP A 63 -9.80 -18.01 27.93
CA ASP A 63 -9.49 -19.16 27.10
C ASP A 63 -8.91 -18.76 25.72
N GLU A 64 -9.29 -17.62 25.17
CA GLU A 64 -8.73 -17.11 23.88
C GLU A 64 -7.24 -16.70 24.01
N TRP A 65 -6.77 -16.34 25.20
CA TRP A 65 -5.40 -15.93 25.44
C TRP A 65 -4.38 -17.07 25.29
N SER A 66 -4.82 -18.30 25.56
CA SER A 66 -4.02 -19.49 25.31
C SER A 66 -3.68 -19.65 23.83
N ASP A 67 -4.64 -19.35 22.94
CA ASP A 67 -4.45 -19.41 21.49
C ASP A 67 -3.45 -18.35 21.03
N TYR A 68 -3.53 -17.12 21.55
CA TYR A 68 -2.57 -16.06 21.20
C TYR A 68 -1.14 -16.44 21.59
N LEU A 69 -0.95 -17.04 22.76
CA LEU A 69 0.37 -17.54 23.20
C LEU A 69 0.87 -18.69 22.29
N VAL A 70 -0.02 -19.59 21.88
CA VAL A 70 0.32 -20.67 20.94
C VAL A 70 0.75 -20.11 19.60
N TRP A 71 0.02 -19.12 19.07
CA TRP A 71 0.35 -18.50 17.77
C TRP A 71 1.68 -17.74 17.83
N ILE A 72 1.95 -17.00 18.90
CA ILE A 72 3.23 -16.31 19.12
C ILE A 72 4.38 -17.34 19.16
N LYS A 73 4.29 -18.37 19.98
CA LYS A 73 5.31 -19.42 20.07
C LYS A 73 5.54 -20.14 18.75
N THR A 74 4.46 -20.43 18.03
CA THR A 74 4.55 -21.07 16.71
C THR A 74 5.30 -20.17 15.72
N ALA A 75 5.02 -18.87 15.73
CA ALA A 75 5.68 -17.89 14.88
C ALA A 75 7.17 -17.72 15.25
N GLU A 76 7.53 -17.72 16.54
CA GLU A 76 8.90 -17.67 17.01
C GLU A 76 9.72 -18.90 16.57
N ASN A 77 9.11 -20.09 16.59
CA ASN A 77 9.74 -21.35 16.17
C ASN A 77 9.83 -21.51 14.63
N ASN A 78 9.20 -20.63 13.88
CA ASN A 78 9.25 -20.65 12.41
C ASN A 78 9.90 -19.35 11.90
N PRO A 79 11.20 -19.16 12.16
CA PRO A 79 11.88 -17.92 11.80
C PRO A 79 11.78 -17.71 10.30
N ASN A 80 11.58 -16.46 9.92
CA ASN A 80 11.55 -16.08 8.52
C ASN A 80 12.87 -16.48 7.84
N LYS A 81 12.78 -17.26 6.77
CA LYS A 81 13.94 -17.71 5.98
C LYS A 81 14.83 -16.57 5.43
N CYS A 82 14.39 -15.33 5.60
CA CYS A 82 15.16 -14.13 5.27
C CYS A 82 16.47 -14.00 6.06
N GLU A 83 16.57 -14.55 7.26
CA GLU A 83 17.75 -14.38 8.10
C GLU A 83 18.96 -15.18 7.64
N THR A 84 18.76 -16.21 6.85
CA THR A 84 19.79 -17.16 6.44
C THR A 84 20.28 -16.99 5.00
N GLN A 85 19.68 -16.11 4.18
CA GLN A 85 20.00 -15.98 2.76
C GLN A 85 20.49 -14.58 2.39
N SER A 86 21.22 -14.48 1.27
CA SER A 86 21.76 -13.24 0.68
C SER A 86 20.77 -12.08 0.67
N SER A 87 21.24 -10.87 0.48
CA SER A 87 20.49 -9.60 0.44
C SER A 87 19.17 -9.62 -0.35
N LEU A 88 19.00 -10.56 -1.29
CA LEU A 88 17.79 -10.80 -2.05
C LEU A 88 16.81 -11.77 -1.39
N GLY A 89 17.26 -12.53 -0.39
CA GLY A 89 16.57 -13.71 0.13
C GLY A 89 15.13 -13.51 0.52
N CYS A 90 14.79 -12.36 1.11
CA CYS A 90 13.46 -12.10 1.65
C CYS A 90 12.36 -12.00 0.60
N PHE A 91 12.64 -11.39 -0.56
CA PHE A 91 11.60 -11.03 -1.53
C PHE A 91 11.66 -11.84 -2.82
N LYS A 92 12.62 -12.76 -2.93
CA LYS A 92 12.81 -13.58 -4.13
C LYS A 92 11.59 -14.45 -4.44
N SER A 93 10.99 -15.05 -3.42
CA SER A 93 9.81 -15.91 -3.59
C SER A 93 8.63 -15.17 -4.21
N GLN A 94 8.46 -13.87 -3.92
CA GLN A 94 7.42 -13.07 -4.54
C GLN A 94 7.64 -12.92 -6.06
N ILE A 95 8.87 -12.65 -6.49
CA ILE A 95 9.22 -12.58 -7.91
C ILE A 95 8.98 -13.94 -8.58
N ASP A 96 9.40 -15.02 -7.92
CA ASP A 96 9.26 -16.36 -8.47
C ASP A 96 7.79 -16.74 -8.65
N ASN A 97 6.94 -16.41 -7.66
CA ASN A 97 5.50 -16.68 -7.71
C ASN A 97 4.79 -15.86 -8.79
N ASP A 98 5.13 -14.57 -8.92
CA ASP A 98 4.50 -13.69 -9.91
C ASP A 98 4.88 -14.06 -11.34
N LEU A 99 6.10 -14.52 -11.56
CA LEU A 99 6.62 -14.81 -12.90
C LEU A 99 6.52 -16.29 -13.30
N VAL A 100 6.11 -17.21 -12.41
CA VAL A 100 6.06 -18.65 -12.74
C VAL A 100 5.25 -18.93 -14.01
N TYR A 101 4.08 -18.31 -14.14
CA TYR A 101 3.23 -18.48 -15.33
C TYR A 101 3.90 -17.95 -16.60
N TRP A 102 4.58 -16.82 -16.52
CA TRP A 102 5.24 -16.19 -17.66
C TRP A 102 6.54 -16.91 -18.05
N MET A 103 7.22 -17.52 -17.09
CA MET A 103 8.40 -18.34 -17.38
C MET A 103 8.03 -19.60 -18.16
N ASP A 104 6.86 -20.16 -17.91
CA ASP A 104 6.32 -21.33 -18.61
C ASP A 104 5.73 -20.95 -19.99
N LYS A 105 4.76 -20.07 -20.01
CA LYS A 105 4.06 -19.63 -21.25
C LYS A 105 4.97 -18.80 -22.17
N GLY A 106 5.76 -17.91 -21.62
CA GLY A 106 6.45 -16.81 -22.30
C GLY A 106 5.56 -15.60 -22.51
N ILE A 107 6.21 -14.45 -22.72
CA ILE A 107 5.56 -13.17 -23.00
C ILE A 107 5.77 -12.86 -24.48
N THR A 108 4.70 -12.74 -25.24
CA THR A 108 4.72 -12.40 -26.67
C THR A 108 4.56 -10.89 -26.88
N LEU A 109 4.89 -10.43 -28.09
CA LEU A 109 4.62 -9.04 -28.46
C LEU A 109 3.14 -8.70 -28.35
N GLN A 110 2.24 -9.65 -28.67
CA GLN A 110 0.80 -9.47 -28.56
C GLN A 110 0.37 -9.28 -27.12
N ASP A 111 0.95 -9.99 -26.16
CA ASP A 111 0.66 -9.81 -24.73
C ASP A 111 1.01 -8.38 -24.29
N ILE A 112 2.12 -7.81 -24.76
CA ILE A 112 2.50 -6.42 -24.48
C ILE A 112 1.55 -5.43 -25.15
N GLU A 113 1.25 -5.61 -26.45
CA GLU A 113 0.32 -4.71 -27.17
C GLU A 113 -1.06 -4.67 -26.49
N THR A 114 -1.56 -5.81 -26.04
CA THR A 114 -2.83 -5.90 -25.31
C THR A 114 -2.76 -5.18 -23.95
N SER A 115 -1.57 -5.16 -23.33
CA SER A 115 -1.37 -4.55 -22.01
C SER A 115 -1.21 -3.02 -22.04
N LYS A 116 -0.73 -2.43 -23.14
CA LYS A 116 -0.42 -1.01 -23.28
C LYS A 116 -1.53 -0.04 -22.83
N PRO A 117 -2.83 -0.29 -23.13
CA PRO A 117 -3.91 0.61 -22.70
C PRO A 117 -4.07 0.74 -21.17
N TYR A 118 -3.52 -0.20 -20.42
CA TYR A 118 -3.76 -0.31 -18.98
C TYR A 118 -2.60 0.24 -18.11
N GLY A 119 -1.49 0.65 -18.75
CA GLY A 119 -0.36 1.19 -17.99
C GLY A 119 0.53 2.09 -18.85
N VAL A 120 1.68 2.42 -18.31
CA VAL A 120 2.73 3.17 -19.00
C VAL A 120 3.69 2.17 -19.63
N HIS A 121 3.85 2.24 -20.93
CA HIS A 121 4.78 1.36 -21.64
C HIS A 121 6.19 1.93 -21.61
N TYR A 122 7.14 1.12 -21.13
CA TYR A 122 8.57 1.41 -21.07
C TYR A 122 9.36 0.45 -21.95
N GLN A 123 10.44 0.93 -22.53
CA GLN A 123 11.43 0.13 -23.23
C GLN A 123 12.83 0.44 -22.68
N ILE A 124 13.62 -0.61 -22.47
CA ILE A 124 15.07 -0.51 -22.27
C ILE A 124 15.72 -1.08 -23.53
N ILE A 125 16.46 -0.25 -24.26
CA ILE A 125 17.13 -0.61 -25.52
C ILE A 125 18.54 -0.05 -25.48
N ASN A 126 19.56 -0.90 -25.67
CA ASN A 126 20.97 -0.51 -25.64
C ASN A 126 21.31 0.31 -24.38
N HIS A 127 20.88 -0.15 -23.20
CA HIS A 127 21.07 0.54 -21.91
C HIS A 127 20.52 1.97 -21.87
N GLN A 128 19.45 2.24 -22.58
CA GLN A 128 18.75 3.52 -22.57
C GLN A 128 17.27 3.27 -22.27
N LEU A 129 16.72 4.11 -21.36
CA LEU A 129 15.33 4.04 -20.97
C LEU A 129 14.48 4.93 -21.88
N TYR A 130 13.42 4.34 -22.42
CA TYR A 130 12.42 5.03 -23.22
C TYR A 130 11.03 4.80 -22.63
N ARG A 131 10.16 5.78 -22.76
CA ARG A 131 8.79 5.70 -22.29
C ARG A 131 7.85 6.29 -23.34
N GLN A 132 6.62 5.75 -23.45
CA GLN A 132 5.55 6.45 -24.16
C GLN A 132 5.41 7.88 -23.64
N TYR A 133 4.96 8.81 -24.50
CA TYR A 133 5.04 10.23 -24.20
C TYR A 133 4.30 10.60 -22.91
N ASP A 134 3.08 10.12 -22.74
CA ASP A 134 2.22 10.46 -21.62
C ASP A 134 2.44 9.56 -20.39
N CYS A 135 2.48 10.19 -19.23
CA CYS A 135 2.36 9.54 -17.94
C CYS A 135 1.23 10.21 -17.15
N MET A 136 0.16 9.47 -16.89
CA MET A 136 -1.01 9.97 -16.18
C MET A 136 -0.67 10.63 -14.84
N PHE A 137 0.33 10.10 -14.15
CA PHE A 137 0.80 10.61 -12.85
C PHE A 137 2.32 10.83 -12.88
N PRO A 138 2.80 12.03 -13.28
CA PRO A 138 4.23 12.29 -13.50
C PRO A 138 5.13 11.93 -12.33
N THR A 139 4.72 12.21 -11.08
CA THR A 139 5.51 11.90 -9.88
C THR A 139 5.64 10.38 -9.65
N ARG A 140 4.64 9.59 -10.06
CA ARG A 140 4.69 8.12 -9.99
C ARG A 140 5.69 7.57 -11.00
N CYS A 141 5.66 8.07 -12.23
CA CYS A 141 6.66 7.71 -13.24
C CYS A 141 8.07 8.13 -12.80
N GLU A 142 8.23 9.31 -12.22
CA GLU A 142 9.53 9.76 -11.70
C GLU A 142 10.10 8.80 -10.64
N GLY A 143 9.25 8.34 -9.71
CA GLY A 143 9.68 7.38 -8.70
C GLY A 143 10.10 6.03 -9.28
N ILE A 144 9.41 5.54 -10.32
CA ILE A 144 9.76 4.32 -11.05
C ILE A 144 11.04 4.51 -11.86
N GLU A 145 11.10 5.61 -12.63
CA GLU A 145 12.22 5.92 -13.52
C GLU A 145 13.54 6.08 -12.77
N HIS A 146 13.50 6.52 -11.50
CA HIS A 146 14.69 6.56 -10.65
C HIS A 146 15.36 5.18 -10.54
N PHE A 147 14.60 4.15 -10.18
CA PHE A 147 15.13 2.80 -10.03
C PHE A 147 15.57 2.21 -11.37
N LEU A 148 14.79 2.39 -12.42
CA LEU A 148 15.14 1.90 -13.76
C LEU A 148 16.43 2.54 -14.28
N LEU A 149 16.64 3.84 -14.07
CA LEU A 149 17.85 4.55 -14.50
C LEU A 149 19.09 4.13 -13.68
N ASN A 150 18.94 3.86 -12.38
CA ASN A 150 20.05 3.36 -11.56
C ASN A 150 20.53 1.99 -12.03
N LEU A 151 19.61 1.17 -12.53
CA LEU A 151 19.88 -0.19 -12.99
C LEU A 151 20.17 -0.31 -14.49
N ILE A 152 20.08 0.78 -15.24
CA ILE A 152 20.02 0.76 -16.71
C ILE A 152 21.18 0.01 -17.36
N HIS A 153 22.39 0.07 -16.78
CA HIS A 153 23.59 -0.59 -17.30
C HIS A 153 23.63 -2.09 -17.03
N LYS A 154 22.82 -2.58 -16.11
CA LYS A 154 22.74 -4.01 -15.76
C LYS A 154 21.62 -4.73 -16.49
N LEU A 155 20.61 -3.98 -16.96
CA LEU A 155 19.41 -4.56 -17.54
C LEU A 155 19.60 -4.85 -19.04
N PRO A 156 19.12 -6.00 -19.52
CA PRO A 156 19.09 -6.32 -20.95
C PRO A 156 18.03 -5.48 -21.67
N ASP A 157 18.00 -5.59 -23.00
CA ASP A 157 16.92 -5.05 -23.79
C ASP A 157 15.61 -5.74 -23.42
N LEU A 158 14.63 -4.97 -22.99
CA LEU A 158 13.29 -5.45 -22.62
C LEU A 158 12.24 -4.35 -22.81
N GLU A 159 10.98 -4.74 -22.83
CA GLU A 159 9.87 -3.80 -22.74
C GLU A 159 8.82 -4.34 -21.78
N MET A 160 8.10 -3.42 -21.12
CA MET A 160 7.17 -3.73 -20.05
C MET A 160 6.07 -2.69 -19.94
N VAL A 161 4.94 -3.09 -19.38
CA VAL A 161 3.83 -2.19 -19.07
C VAL A 161 3.69 -2.08 -17.56
N ILE A 162 3.81 -0.86 -17.04
CA ILE A 162 3.70 -0.56 -15.61
C ILE A 162 2.43 0.22 -15.34
N ASN A 163 1.54 -0.38 -14.58
CA ASN A 163 0.34 0.29 -14.10
C ASN A 163 0.72 1.29 -13.00
N VAL A 164 0.42 2.55 -13.22
CA VAL A 164 0.66 3.65 -12.27
C VAL A 164 -0.62 4.09 -11.55
N ARG A 165 -1.72 3.36 -11.71
CA ARG A 165 -2.98 3.59 -10.99
C ARG A 165 -2.95 2.92 -9.61
N ASP A 166 -4.00 3.16 -8.83
CA ASP A 166 -4.10 2.57 -7.50
C ASP A 166 -4.59 1.11 -7.56
N TRP A 167 -5.40 0.76 -8.57
CA TRP A 167 -5.96 -0.58 -8.73
C TRP A 167 -5.13 -1.46 -9.68
N PRO A 168 -4.98 -2.74 -9.37
CA PRO A 168 -4.46 -3.73 -10.30
C PRO A 168 -5.42 -3.91 -11.50
N VAL A 169 -4.94 -4.55 -12.54
CA VAL A 169 -5.63 -4.66 -13.82
C VAL A 169 -6.15 -6.06 -14.10
N THR A 170 -5.33 -7.08 -13.80
CA THR A 170 -5.63 -8.46 -14.19
C THR A 170 -6.47 -9.17 -13.14
N VAL A 171 -7.49 -9.89 -13.59
CA VAL A 171 -8.40 -10.67 -12.74
C VAL A 171 -8.06 -12.16 -12.85
N LYS A 172 -8.12 -12.88 -11.74
CA LYS A 172 -7.97 -14.36 -11.75
C LYS A 172 -9.13 -14.98 -12.53
N GLY A 173 -8.78 -15.90 -13.43
CA GLY A 173 -9.77 -16.52 -14.34
C GLY A 173 -9.85 -15.90 -15.73
N ASP A 174 -9.46 -14.65 -15.88
CA ASP A 174 -9.40 -13.99 -17.19
C ASP A 174 -8.05 -14.21 -17.88
N SER A 175 -7.95 -13.74 -19.14
CA SER A 175 -6.70 -13.73 -19.89
C SER A 175 -5.64 -12.90 -19.15
N ARG A 176 -4.56 -13.55 -18.71
CA ARG A 176 -3.47 -12.86 -18.02
C ARG A 176 -2.75 -11.90 -18.95
N MET A 177 -2.40 -10.74 -18.42
CA MET A 177 -1.54 -9.75 -19.07
C MET A 177 -0.27 -9.56 -18.22
N PRO A 178 0.93 -9.38 -18.83
CA PRO A 178 2.18 -9.19 -18.10
C PRO A 178 2.32 -7.74 -17.59
N ILE A 179 1.31 -7.27 -16.85
CA ILE A 179 1.24 -5.93 -16.27
C ILE A 179 1.84 -5.95 -14.87
N MET A 180 2.63 -4.93 -14.58
CA MET A 180 3.21 -4.72 -13.28
C MET A 180 2.37 -3.70 -12.50
N SER A 181 1.96 -4.02 -11.25
CA SER A 181 1.25 -3.13 -10.32
C SER A 181 1.95 -3.06 -8.97
N PHE A 182 1.86 -1.92 -8.26
CA PHE A 182 2.55 -1.78 -6.97
C PHE A 182 1.87 -2.58 -5.86
N SER A 183 0.60 -2.87 -6.02
CA SER A 183 -0.18 -3.73 -5.10
C SER A 183 -1.28 -4.45 -5.85
N ARG A 184 -1.77 -5.53 -5.25
CA ARG A 184 -2.92 -6.29 -5.75
C ARG A 184 -3.73 -6.88 -4.60
N ASP A 185 -4.96 -7.25 -4.88
CA ASP A 185 -5.72 -8.19 -4.06
C ASP A 185 -5.27 -9.61 -4.42
N ASP A 186 -4.53 -10.27 -3.51
CA ASP A 186 -3.92 -11.57 -3.78
C ASP A 186 -4.95 -12.70 -3.93
N SER A 187 -6.19 -12.50 -3.48
CA SER A 187 -7.30 -13.43 -3.73
C SER A 187 -7.91 -13.30 -5.13
N TYR A 188 -7.79 -12.12 -5.75
CA TYR A 188 -8.55 -11.76 -6.95
C TYR A 188 -7.69 -11.41 -8.17
N ASN A 189 -6.49 -10.86 -8.00
CA ASN A 189 -5.66 -10.34 -9.08
C ASN A 189 -4.40 -11.18 -9.36
N ASN A 190 -3.83 -11.00 -10.55
CA ASN A 190 -2.63 -11.68 -11.02
C ASN A 190 -1.51 -10.73 -11.50
N ASP A 191 -1.64 -9.44 -11.28
CA ASP A 191 -0.62 -8.46 -11.66
C ASP A 191 0.74 -8.81 -11.02
N ILE A 192 1.82 -8.57 -11.75
CA ILE A 192 3.17 -8.74 -11.25
C ILE A 192 3.47 -7.60 -10.30
N LEU A 193 3.89 -7.88 -9.07
CA LEU A 193 4.17 -6.84 -8.08
C LEU A 193 5.51 -6.16 -8.32
N TYR A 194 5.50 -4.83 -8.30
CA TYR A 194 6.71 -4.00 -8.29
C TYR A 194 6.75 -3.09 -7.05
N PRO A 195 7.94 -2.70 -6.55
CA PRO A 195 8.04 -1.77 -5.43
C PRO A 195 7.45 -0.40 -5.77
N ALA A 196 6.51 0.07 -4.98
CA ALA A 196 5.78 1.31 -5.23
C ALA A 196 6.73 2.51 -5.49
N TRP A 197 6.34 3.39 -6.39
CA TRP A 197 7.07 4.65 -6.69
C TRP A 197 7.40 5.46 -5.45
N SER A 198 6.54 5.38 -4.42
CA SER A 198 6.65 6.12 -3.17
C SER A 198 7.88 5.75 -2.31
N PHE A 199 8.62 4.73 -2.67
CA PHE A 199 9.95 4.51 -2.08
C PHE A 199 10.92 5.65 -2.44
N TRP A 200 10.73 6.29 -3.61
CA TRP A 200 11.58 7.38 -4.07
C TRP A 200 10.84 8.72 -4.20
N SER A 201 9.68 8.78 -4.83
CA SER A 201 8.99 10.05 -5.12
C SER A 201 7.47 9.92 -5.02
N GLY A 202 6.79 11.00 -4.61
CA GLY A 202 5.34 11.07 -4.56
C GLY A 202 4.72 10.23 -3.43
N GLY A 203 3.61 9.57 -3.71
CA GLY A 203 2.76 8.92 -2.72
C GLY A 203 1.74 9.90 -2.14
N PRO A 204 1.00 9.51 -1.10
CA PRO A 204 0.03 10.40 -0.48
C PRO A 204 0.66 11.70 0.00
N ALA A 205 0.09 12.82 -0.42
CA ALA A 205 0.49 14.15 0.03
C ALA A 205 -0.43 14.60 1.17
N ILE A 206 0.16 15.10 2.23
CA ILE A 206 -0.50 15.73 3.38
C ILE A 206 0.28 16.97 3.78
N ASP A 207 -0.23 17.78 4.71
CA ASP A 207 0.41 19.03 5.11
C ASP A 207 1.85 18.84 5.57
N GLN A 208 2.16 17.73 6.26
CA GLN A 208 3.50 17.40 6.73
C GLN A 208 4.41 16.86 5.61
N TYR A 209 3.84 16.36 4.52
CA TYR A 209 4.55 15.82 3.36
C TYR A 209 3.90 16.33 2.08
N PRO A 210 4.04 17.62 1.75
CA PRO A 210 3.29 18.25 0.65
C PRO A 210 3.65 17.71 -0.74
N THR A 211 4.85 17.14 -0.90
CA THR A 211 5.30 16.47 -2.12
C THR A 211 5.07 14.95 -2.12
N GLY A 212 4.40 14.44 -1.08
CA GLY A 212 4.20 13.01 -0.84
C GLY A 212 5.22 12.42 0.14
N ILE A 213 5.02 11.16 0.49
CA ILE A 213 5.81 10.40 1.48
C ILE A 213 7.10 9.77 0.92
N GLY A 214 7.42 9.93 -0.36
CA GLY A 214 8.74 9.63 -0.90
C GLY A 214 9.72 10.66 -0.31
N ARG A 215 10.80 10.34 0.00
CA ARG A 215 11.88 9.40 0.00
C ARG A 215 11.83 8.51 1.26
N PHE A 216 11.71 7.24 1.03
CA PHE A 216 11.60 6.28 2.14
C PHE A 216 12.82 6.27 3.06
N ASP A 217 14.03 6.40 2.51
CA ASP A 217 15.27 6.44 3.27
C ASP A 217 15.38 7.66 4.22
N LEU A 218 14.92 8.84 3.75
CA LEU A 218 14.91 10.06 4.56
C LEU A 218 13.86 9.96 5.67
N LEU A 219 12.66 9.50 5.30
CA LEU A 219 11.56 9.35 6.24
C LEU A 219 11.86 8.27 7.28
N THR A 220 12.51 7.18 6.88
CA THR A 220 13.00 6.15 7.83
C THR A 220 13.90 6.75 8.89
N ARG A 221 14.87 7.58 8.51
CA ARG A 221 15.77 8.24 9.46
C ARG A 221 15.02 9.16 10.41
N SER A 222 14.08 9.97 9.88
CA SER A 222 13.27 10.90 10.67
C SER A 222 12.39 10.18 11.69
N ILE A 223 11.66 9.15 11.22
CA ILE A 223 10.76 8.35 12.08
C ILE A 223 11.54 7.68 13.22
N VAL A 224 12.65 7.01 12.88
CA VAL A 224 13.47 6.28 13.87
C VAL A 224 14.06 7.24 14.90
N ALA A 225 14.56 8.40 14.45
CA ALA A 225 15.12 9.42 15.36
C ALA A 225 14.07 10.03 16.31
N SER A 226 12.80 10.07 15.89
CA SER A 226 11.69 10.66 16.63
C SER A 226 10.96 9.65 17.53
N SER A 227 11.28 8.35 17.44
CA SER A 227 10.58 7.32 18.21
C SER A 227 11.07 7.30 19.67
N PRO A 228 10.19 7.56 20.65
CA PRO A 228 10.55 7.45 22.05
C PRO A 228 10.77 5.99 22.46
N PRO A 229 11.50 5.73 23.56
CA PRO A 229 11.58 4.41 24.15
C PRO A 229 10.20 3.82 24.45
N TRP A 230 10.09 2.49 24.40
CA TRP A 230 8.83 1.76 24.59
C TRP A 230 8.05 2.18 25.84
N ASN A 231 8.72 2.31 26.96
CA ASN A 231 8.12 2.67 28.24
C ASN A 231 7.67 4.15 28.35
N GLN A 232 7.99 4.98 27.36
CA GLN A 232 7.54 6.36 27.28
C GLN A 232 6.39 6.56 26.29
N LYS A 233 5.98 5.49 25.60
CA LYS A 233 4.87 5.54 24.64
C LYS A 233 3.52 5.50 25.35
N THR A 234 2.54 6.18 24.76
CA THR A 234 1.14 6.15 25.21
C THR A 234 0.52 4.78 24.94
N GLU A 235 -0.16 4.19 25.91
CA GLU A 235 -0.76 2.85 25.85
C GLU A 235 -2.17 2.84 25.23
N VAL A 236 -2.34 3.55 24.14
CA VAL A 236 -3.59 3.68 23.40
C VAL A 236 -3.33 3.22 21.96
N CYS A 237 -4.28 2.54 21.34
CA CYS A 237 -4.19 2.19 19.91
C CYS A 237 -4.51 3.42 19.07
N PHE A 238 -3.62 3.77 18.14
CA PHE A 238 -3.67 5.03 17.43
C PHE A 238 -3.88 4.87 15.93
N PHE A 239 -4.78 5.71 15.38
CA PHE A 239 -5.02 5.80 13.95
C PHE A 239 -5.38 7.22 13.52
N ARG A 240 -4.76 7.70 12.45
CA ARG A 240 -5.17 8.88 11.69
C ARG A 240 -5.12 8.56 10.21
N GLY A 241 -6.17 8.87 9.48
CA GLY A 241 -6.23 8.67 8.04
C GLY A 241 -7.58 9.05 7.48
N SER A 242 -7.68 9.17 6.16
CA SER A 242 -8.93 9.48 5.49
C SER A 242 -9.83 8.23 5.35
N ARG A 243 -11.11 8.42 5.17
CA ARG A 243 -12.08 7.35 4.90
C ARG A 243 -11.96 6.89 3.44
N THR A 244 -10.93 6.09 3.15
CA THR A 244 -10.71 5.49 1.83
C THR A 244 -11.32 4.09 1.70
N SER A 245 -11.83 3.52 2.80
CA SER A 245 -12.60 2.29 2.87
C SER A 245 -13.50 2.34 4.09
N ALA A 246 -14.71 1.83 4.00
CA ALA A 246 -15.62 1.66 5.13
C ALA A 246 -15.09 0.65 6.18
N ASP A 247 -14.15 -0.21 5.82
CA ASP A 247 -13.48 -1.14 6.74
C ASP A 247 -12.86 -0.44 7.97
N ARG A 248 -12.71 0.89 7.92
CA ARG A 248 -12.15 1.72 9.00
C ARG A 248 -13.18 2.26 9.97
N ASP A 249 -14.47 2.24 9.60
CA ASP A 249 -15.54 2.96 10.31
C ASP A 249 -15.70 2.44 11.74
N TRP A 250 -15.69 1.12 11.93
CA TRP A 250 -15.83 0.52 13.25
C TRP A 250 -14.78 1.00 14.26
N LEU A 251 -13.53 1.21 13.81
CA LEU A 251 -12.47 1.69 14.70
C LEU A 251 -12.70 3.14 15.13
N ILE A 252 -13.18 3.99 14.22
CA ILE A 252 -13.53 5.38 14.52
C ILE A 252 -14.66 5.43 15.52
N LEU A 253 -15.68 4.58 15.33
CA LEU A 253 -16.83 4.50 16.25
C LEU A 253 -16.42 3.93 17.61
N LEU A 254 -15.54 2.91 17.62
CA LEU A 254 -14.97 2.38 18.85
C LEU A 254 -14.17 3.45 19.62
N SER A 255 -13.36 4.24 18.94
CA SER A 255 -12.60 5.35 19.53
C SER A 255 -13.48 6.38 20.24
N ARG A 256 -14.67 6.65 19.70
CA ARG A 256 -15.64 7.58 20.33
C ARG A 256 -16.23 7.03 21.62
N ARG A 257 -16.38 5.70 21.73
CA ARG A 257 -16.97 5.03 22.90
C ARG A 257 -15.94 4.66 23.95
N GLN A 258 -14.72 4.34 23.53
CA GLN A 258 -13.63 3.88 24.38
C GLN A 258 -12.34 4.64 24.09
N PRO A 259 -12.29 5.96 24.36
CA PRO A 259 -11.15 6.81 24.03
C PRO A 259 -9.88 6.42 24.82
N ASP A 260 -10.01 5.75 25.95
CA ASP A 260 -8.89 5.25 26.77
C ASP A 260 -8.21 4.01 26.15
N LEU A 261 -8.89 3.32 25.23
CA LEU A 261 -8.34 2.20 24.48
C LEU A 261 -7.84 2.60 23.10
N VAL A 262 -8.59 3.47 22.40
CA VAL A 262 -8.35 3.80 21.00
C VAL A 262 -8.48 5.31 20.79
N ASP A 263 -7.48 5.90 20.16
CA ASP A 263 -7.51 7.25 19.58
C ASP A 263 -7.47 7.17 18.06
N ALA A 264 -8.64 7.05 17.44
CA ALA A 264 -8.80 6.93 16.00
C ALA A 264 -9.73 8.01 15.45
N GLN A 265 -9.26 8.75 14.44
CA GLN A 265 -10.04 9.80 13.82
C GLN A 265 -9.78 9.87 12.32
N TYR A 266 -10.80 10.27 11.56
CA TYR A 266 -10.68 10.56 10.15
C TYR A 266 -10.07 11.94 9.90
N THR A 267 -9.18 11.99 8.92
CA THR A 267 -8.65 13.23 8.34
C THR A 267 -9.34 13.50 6.99
N LYS A 268 -9.24 14.72 6.48
CA LYS A 268 -9.68 15.02 5.11
C LYS A 268 -8.88 14.23 4.08
N ASN A 269 -9.55 13.92 2.97
CA ASN A 269 -8.92 13.55 1.70
C ASN A 269 -9.37 14.53 0.61
N GLN A 270 -8.87 14.34 -0.60
CA GLN A 270 -9.22 15.19 -1.75
C GLN A 270 -10.71 15.10 -2.14
N ALA A 271 -11.38 13.99 -1.81
CA ALA A 271 -12.79 13.78 -2.11
C ALA A 271 -13.74 14.23 -0.98
N TRP A 272 -13.22 14.69 0.15
CA TRP A 272 -14.03 15.10 1.30
C TRP A 272 -14.95 16.27 0.94
N ARG A 273 -16.24 16.15 1.24
CA ARG A 273 -17.27 17.15 0.94
C ARG A 273 -17.95 17.70 2.21
N SER A 274 -18.17 16.84 3.18
CA SER A 274 -18.93 17.20 4.38
C SER A 274 -18.54 16.31 5.56
N ILE A 275 -19.04 16.66 6.75
CA ILE A 275 -18.86 15.84 7.96
C ILE A 275 -19.46 14.43 7.84
N LYS A 276 -20.38 14.18 6.88
CA LYS A 276 -20.89 12.83 6.61
C LYS A 276 -19.75 11.89 6.15
N ASP A 277 -18.77 12.42 5.41
CA ASP A 277 -17.60 11.66 4.95
C ASP A 277 -16.65 11.27 6.10
N THR A 278 -16.86 11.82 7.28
CA THR A 278 -16.13 11.58 8.52
C THR A 278 -17.03 11.12 9.67
N LEU A 279 -18.15 10.47 9.31
CA LEU A 279 -19.11 9.91 10.26
C LEU A 279 -19.68 10.94 11.25
N GLY A 280 -20.11 12.12 10.76
CA GLY A 280 -20.77 13.16 11.54
C GLY A 280 -19.84 14.08 12.34
N TYR A 281 -18.53 13.89 12.35
CA TYR A 281 -17.57 14.70 13.10
C TYR A 281 -16.67 15.52 12.18
N GLN A 282 -16.16 16.64 12.70
CA GLN A 282 -15.14 17.40 11.97
C GLN A 282 -13.90 16.53 11.77
N PRO A 283 -13.28 16.55 10.58
CA PRO A 283 -12.05 15.81 10.33
C PRO A 283 -10.92 16.31 11.22
N ALA A 284 -10.17 15.38 11.77
CA ALA A 284 -8.95 15.68 12.51
C ALA A 284 -7.87 16.28 11.58
N PRO A 285 -6.92 17.03 12.11
CA PRO A 285 -5.73 17.45 11.37
C PRO A 285 -4.94 16.24 10.85
N THR A 286 -4.28 16.41 9.72
CA THR A 286 -3.26 15.48 9.27
C THR A 286 -2.07 15.51 10.22
N ILE A 287 -1.39 14.39 10.40
CA ILE A 287 -0.23 14.28 11.28
C ILE A 287 0.89 13.49 10.61
N SER A 288 2.12 13.73 11.05
CA SER A 288 3.30 13.05 10.53
C SER A 288 3.42 11.60 11.04
N PHE A 289 4.24 10.79 10.40
CA PHE A 289 4.56 9.45 10.91
C PHE A 289 5.33 9.50 12.22
N GLU A 290 6.17 10.51 12.42
CA GLU A 290 6.89 10.75 13.67
C GLU A 290 5.94 10.91 14.85
N TYR A 291 4.78 11.54 14.63
CA TYR A 291 3.76 11.67 15.67
C TYR A 291 3.14 10.32 16.06
N HIS A 292 2.95 9.41 15.09
CA HIS A 292 2.44 8.06 15.38
C HIS A 292 3.33 7.32 16.37
N CYS A 293 4.63 7.58 16.35
CA CYS A 293 5.60 6.91 17.21
C CYS A 293 5.42 7.16 18.71
N LYS A 294 4.59 8.13 19.10
CA LYS A 294 4.24 8.38 20.50
C LYS A 294 3.38 7.28 21.13
N TYR A 295 2.81 6.39 20.31
CA TYR A 295 1.87 5.37 20.76
C TYR A 295 2.48 3.97 20.73
N LYS A 296 2.15 3.13 21.74
CA LYS A 296 2.60 1.73 21.80
C LYS A 296 1.97 0.89 20.70
N TYR A 297 0.71 1.17 20.35
CA TYR A 297 -0.11 0.37 19.47
C TYR A 297 -0.54 1.18 18.24
N LEU A 298 -0.20 0.68 17.06
CA LEU A 298 -0.58 1.30 15.79
C LEU A 298 -1.39 0.31 14.97
N ILE A 299 -2.40 0.79 14.25
CA ILE A 299 -3.21 -0.07 13.40
C ILE A 299 -3.13 0.33 11.93
N ASN A 300 -2.95 -0.67 11.08
CA ASN A 300 -2.97 -0.54 9.62
C ASN A 300 -4.25 -1.09 9.04
N PHE A 301 -4.81 -0.36 8.09
CA PHE A 301 -5.92 -0.77 7.22
C PHE A 301 -5.51 -0.62 5.77
N ARG A 302 -6.09 -1.45 4.88
CA ARG A 302 -6.04 -1.12 3.47
C ARG A 302 -6.62 0.27 3.20
N GLY A 303 -6.21 0.87 2.10
CA GLY A 303 -6.84 2.06 1.54
C GLY A 303 -7.78 1.68 0.41
N VAL A 304 -7.68 2.42 -0.69
CA VAL A 304 -8.22 2.03 -2.00
C VAL A 304 -7.55 0.73 -2.47
N ALA A 305 -6.28 0.57 -2.16
CA ALA A 305 -5.43 -0.57 -2.40
C ALA A 305 -4.64 -0.90 -1.11
N ALA A 306 -3.52 -1.61 -1.18
CA ALA A 306 -2.60 -1.76 -0.05
C ALA A 306 -2.18 -0.39 0.51
N SER A 307 -1.95 -0.32 1.81
CA SER A 307 -1.69 0.95 2.48
C SER A 307 -0.22 1.34 2.45
N PHE A 308 0.10 2.47 1.85
CA PHE A 308 1.46 3.04 1.86
C PHE A 308 2.05 3.26 3.25
N ARG A 309 1.20 3.42 4.29
CA ARG A 309 1.67 3.65 5.68
C ARG A 309 2.29 2.43 6.32
N TYR A 310 1.93 1.22 5.89
CA TYR A 310 2.24 -0.02 6.62
C TYR A 310 3.72 -0.15 6.94
N LYS A 311 4.60 0.01 5.95
CA LYS A 311 6.06 -0.01 6.14
C LYS A 311 6.58 1.05 7.10
N HIS A 312 5.93 2.21 7.18
CA HIS A 312 6.35 3.31 8.06
C HIS A 312 5.96 3.08 9.53
N LEU A 313 4.83 2.40 9.79
CA LEU A 313 4.37 2.14 11.15
C LEU A 313 5.37 1.28 11.94
N PHE A 314 6.01 0.32 11.32
CA PHE A 314 7.04 -0.52 11.96
C PHE A 314 8.24 0.30 12.44
N LEU A 315 8.60 1.36 11.72
CA LEU A 315 9.74 2.21 12.04
C LEU A 315 9.59 2.96 13.36
N CYS A 316 8.37 3.05 13.87
CA CYS A 316 8.07 3.59 15.19
C CYS A 316 8.51 2.68 16.34
N GLN A 317 8.92 1.43 16.13
CA GLN A 317 9.11 0.45 17.19
C GLN A 317 7.85 0.33 18.08
N SER A 318 6.69 0.36 17.46
CA SER A 318 5.37 0.19 18.07
C SER A 318 4.78 -1.13 17.61
N LEU A 319 3.93 -1.76 18.43
CA LEU A 319 3.21 -2.95 17.99
C LEU A 319 2.23 -2.57 16.88
N VAL A 320 2.38 -3.18 15.72
CA VAL A 320 1.53 -2.92 14.57
C VAL A 320 0.45 -3.99 14.48
N PHE A 321 -0.79 -3.59 14.69
CA PHE A 321 -1.96 -4.37 14.31
C PHE A 321 -2.21 -4.19 12.81
N ASN A 322 -2.43 -5.28 12.10
CA ASN A 322 -2.79 -5.23 10.68
C ASN A 322 -4.18 -5.81 10.49
N MET A 323 -5.12 -4.98 10.06
CA MET A 323 -6.46 -5.43 9.70
C MET A 323 -6.37 -6.47 8.59
N GLN A 324 -7.00 -7.62 8.79
CA GLN A 324 -7.01 -8.70 7.81
C GLN A 324 -7.49 -8.21 6.46
N SER A 325 -6.70 -8.49 5.44
CA SER A 325 -6.96 -8.06 4.07
C SER A 325 -6.17 -8.94 3.10
N SER A 326 -6.74 -9.19 1.94
CA SER A 326 -6.07 -9.84 0.81
C SER A 326 -5.15 -8.91 0.01
N TRP A 327 -5.18 -7.60 0.28
CA TRP A 327 -4.35 -6.62 -0.41
C TRP A 327 -2.89 -6.67 0.05
N ILE A 328 -1.97 -6.82 -0.91
CA ILE A 328 -0.54 -6.94 -0.65
C ILE A 328 0.31 -5.99 -1.50
N GLU A 329 1.46 -5.59 -0.95
CA GLU A 329 2.65 -5.12 -1.67
C GLU A 329 3.70 -6.25 -1.69
N PHE A 330 4.73 -6.12 -2.52
CA PHE A 330 5.76 -7.14 -2.77
C PHE A 330 6.43 -7.71 -1.50
N PHE A 331 6.52 -6.94 -0.43
CA PHE A 331 7.21 -7.33 0.82
C PHE A 331 6.28 -7.95 1.87
N TYR A 332 4.94 -7.83 1.73
CA TYR A 332 3.99 -8.32 2.74
C TYR A 332 4.12 -9.82 3.01
N PRO A 333 4.29 -10.70 2.00
CA PRO A 333 4.41 -12.15 2.24
C PRO A 333 5.65 -12.56 3.04
N SER A 334 6.61 -11.67 3.20
CA SER A 334 7.80 -11.89 4.02
C SER A 334 7.61 -11.49 5.49
N LEU A 335 6.52 -10.81 5.81
CA LEU A 335 6.16 -10.50 7.18
C LEU A 335 5.46 -11.70 7.84
N VAL A 336 5.93 -12.13 8.99
CA VAL A 336 5.36 -13.25 9.74
C VAL A 336 4.34 -12.71 10.75
N PRO A 337 3.05 -13.12 10.64
CA PRO A 337 2.04 -12.75 11.64
C PRO A 337 2.42 -13.31 13.01
N TRP A 338 2.06 -12.60 14.08
CA TRP A 338 2.38 -12.89 15.49
C TRP A 338 3.87 -12.83 15.86
N TYR A 339 4.74 -12.55 14.88
CA TYR A 339 6.17 -12.34 15.06
C TYR A 339 6.62 -10.92 14.69
N HIS A 340 6.15 -10.39 13.54
CA HIS A 340 6.45 -9.03 13.09
C HIS A 340 5.30 -8.06 13.31
N TYR A 341 4.08 -8.55 13.29
CA TYR A 341 2.85 -7.80 13.46
C TYR A 341 1.74 -8.72 13.98
N VAL A 342 0.62 -8.15 14.41
CA VAL A 342 -0.52 -8.90 14.89
C VAL A 342 -1.69 -8.75 13.93
N PRO A 343 -2.18 -9.84 13.31
CA PRO A 343 -3.37 -9.79 12.47
C PRO A 343 -4.62 -9.60 13.34
N VAL A 344 -5.49 -8.68 12.93
CA VAL A 344 -6.74 -8.39 13.65
C VAL A 344 -7.91 -8.26 12.69
N ASN A 345 -9.09 -8.48 13.21
CA ASN A 345 -10.37 -8.11 12.59
C ASN A 345 -11.25 -7.40 13.62
N GLU A 346 -12.39 -6.90 13.19
CA GLU A 346 -13.31 -6.16 14.07
C GLU A 346 -13.73 -6.99 15.30
N SER A 347 -13.97 -8.29 15.14
CA SER A 347 -14.50 -9.14 16.22
C SER A 347 -13.47 -9.50 17.31
N ASN A 348 -12.17 -9.55 16.96
CA ASN A 348 -11.11 -9.97 17.90
C ASN A 348 -10.22 -8.84 18.40
N PHE A 349 -10.35 -7.63 17.82
CA PHE A 349 -9.43 -6.52 18.08
C PHE A 349 -9.34 -6.15 19.56
N ILE A 350 -10.49 -5.99 20.25
CA ILE A 350 -10.51 -5.57 21.66
C ILE A 350 -9.85 -6.64 22.54
N SER A 351 -10.15 -7.93 22.34
CA SER A 351 -9.55 -9.04 23.08
C SER A 351 -8.03 -9.05 22.89
N ILE A 352 -7.57 -8.93 21.66
CA ILE A 352 -6.13 -8.91 21.34
C ILE A 352 -5.44 -7.67 21.91
N LEU A 353 -6.03 -6.49 21.79
CA LEU A 353 -5.46 -5.25 22.36
C LEU A 353 -5.33 -5.36 23.88
N THR A 354 -6.36 -5.85 24.57
CA THR A 354 -6.35 -6.07 26.02
C THR A 354 -5.29 -7.08 26.42
N PHE A 355 -5.18 -8.21 25.69
CA PHE A 355 -4.11 -9.19 25.90
C PHE A 355 -2.73 -8.54 25.88
N PHE A 356 -2.42 -7.71 24.88
CA PHE A 356 -1.11 -7.07 24.77
C PHE A 356 -0.88 -5.94 25.76
N LYS A 357 -1.93 -5.28 26.24
CA LYS A 357 -1.81 -4.31 27.35
C LYS A 357 -1.40 -5.02 28.65
N GLU A 358 -1.87 -6.25 28.89
CA GLU A 358 -1.49 -7.04 30.05
C GLU A 358 -0.20 -7.86 29.84
N ASN A 359 0.20 -8.08 28.60
CA ASN A 359 1.42 -8.79 28.23
C ASN A 359 2.41 -7.85 27.52
N ASP A 360 2.76 -6.73 28.13
CA ASP A 360 3.55 -5.62 27.57
C ASP A 360 4.91 -6.07 26.99
N SER A 361 5.56 -7.04 27.63
CA SER A 361 6.84 -7.59 27.15
C SER A 361 6.71 -8.34 25.82
N LEU A 362 5.61 -9.06 25.60
CA LEU A 362 5.34 -9.72 24.33
C LEU A 362 5.02 -8.69 23.25
N ALA A 363 4.25 -7.65 23.58
CA ALA A 363 3.99 -6.54 22.69
C ALA A 363 5.28 -5.85 22.22
N ALA A 364 6.19 -5.56 23.17
CA ALA A 364 7.49 -4.95 22.89
C ALA A 364 8.38 -5.85 22.02
N SER A 365 8.34 -7.17 22.24
CA SER A 365 9.11 -8.15 21.44
C SER A 365 8.66 -8.16 20.00
N ILE A 366 7.35 -8.28 19.73
CA ILE A 366 6.80 -8.28 18.37
C ILE A 366 7.07 -6.92 17.69
N ALA A 367 6.90 -5.81 18.40
CA ALA A 367 7.22 -4.48 17.89
C ALA A 367 8.69 -4.36 17.46
N SER A 368 9.62 -4.89 18.29
CA SER A 368 11.04 -4.93 17.96
C SER A 368 11.33 -5.78 16.73
N ASN A 369 10.74 -6.97 16.64
CA ASN A 369 10.93 -7.87 15.50
C ASN A 369 10.47 -7.22 14.19
N GLY A 370 9.28 -6.62 14.18
CA GLY A 370 8.75 -5.90 13.02
C GLY A 370 9.63 -4.72 12.60
N PHE A 371 10.09 -3.94 13.57
CA PHE A 371 11.04 -2.85 13.34
C PHE A 371 12.36 -3.33 12.73
N GLN A 372 12.98 -4.36 13.32
CA GLN A 372 14.25 -4.90 12.83
C GLN A 372 14.10 -5.45 11.42
N PHE A 373 12.98 -6.14 11.13
CA PHE A 373 12.71 -6.66 9.80
C PHE A 373 12.67 -5.52 8.76
N ILE A 374 11.85 -4.50 8.96
CA ILE A 374 11.71 -3.40 8.00
C ILE A 374 13.02 -2.61 7.88
N LYS A 375 13.65 -2.27 9.00
CA LYS A 375 14.91 -1.51 9.00
C LYS A 375 16.05 -2.23 8.28
N LYS A 376 16.15 -3.55 8.44
CA LYS A 376 17.23 -4.37 7.89
C LYS A 376 16.97 -4.78 6.44
N HIS A 377 15.73 -5.16 6.11
CA HIS A 377 15.41 -5.83 4.86
C HIS A 377 14.66 -4.98 3.85
N LEU A 378 14.01 -3.89 4.25
CA LEU A 378 13.29 -3.00 3.35
C LEU A 378 14.03 -1.68 3.16
N THR A 379 15.26 -1.74 2.63
CA THR A 379 16.06 -0.55 2.30
C THR A 379 15.90 -0.16 0.83
N LEU A 380 16.38 1.03 0.42
CA LEU A 380 16.37 1.39 -0.99
C LEU A 380 17.22 0.45 -1.83
N GLU A 381 18.34 -0.03 -1.29
CA GLU A 381 19.19 -1.02 -1.94
C GLU A 381 18.44 -2.35 -2.14
N ALA A 382 17.65 -2.80 -1.17
CA ALA A 382 16.81 -3.98 -1.30
C ALA A 382 15.71 -3.78 -2.36
N VAL A 383 15.14 -2.59 -2.44
CA VAL A 383 14.17 -2.21 -3.47
C VAL A 383 14.81 -2.21 -4.86
N GLU A 384 16.03 -1.68 -5.01
CA GLU A 384 16.78 -1.73 -6.27
C GLU A 384 17.11 -3.17 -6.67
N LEU A 385 17.55 -4.01 -5.74
CA LEU A 385 17.79 -5.43 -5.98
C LEU A 385 16.52 -6.17 -6.40
N TYR A 386 15.37 -5.86 -5.79
CA TYR A 386 14.10 -6.44 -6.22
C TYR A 386 13.78 -6.07 -7.67
N TRP A 387 13.90 -4.79 -8.03
CA TRP A 387 13.72 -4.32 -9.41
C TRP A 387 14.69 -5.01 -10.39
N GLU A 388 15.97 -5.12 -10.04
CA GLU A 388 16.98 -5.79 -10.86
C GLU A 388 16.57 -7.22 -11.15
N HIS A 389 16.25 -8.00 -10.11
CA HIS A 389 15.90 -9.41 -10.27
C HIS A 389 14.56 -9.62 -10.96
N LEU A 390 13.57 -8.79 -10.64
CA LEU A 390 12.27 -8.80 -11.31
C LEU A 390 12.45 -8.63 -12.82
N LEU A 391 13.19 -7.59 -13.23
CA LEU A 391 13.35 -7.26 -14.64
C LEU A 391 14.27 -8.22 -15.37
N MET A 392 15.33 -8.72 -14.72
CA MET A 392 16.17 -9.78 -15.27
C MET A 392 15.37 -11.05 -15.56
N LYS A 393 14.55 -11.50 -14.60
CA LYS A 393 13.73 -12.69 -14.77
C LYS A 393 12.60 -12.46 -15.79
N TYR A 394 11.95 -11.30 -15.75
CA TYR A 394 10.93 -10.92 -16.71
C TYR A 394 11.47 -10.89 -18.14
N SER A 395 12.68 -10.37 -18.36
CA SER A 395 13.30 -10.34 -19.68
C SER A 395 13.53 -11.74 -20.28
N GLN A 396 13.80 -12.73 -19.43
CA GLN A 396 13.96 -14.12 -19.86
C GLN A 396 12.66 -14.75 -20.35
N ALA A 397 11.52 -14.23 -19.89
CA ALA A 397 10.20 -14.68 -20.33
C ALA A 397 9.81 -14.11 -21.71
N LEU A 398 10.46 -13.04 -22.20
CA LEU A 398 10.16 -12.45 -23.51
C LEU A 398 10.52 -13.42 -24.64
N LYS A 399 9.56 -13.70 -25.52
CA LYS A 399 9.74 -14.60 -26.69
C LYS A 399 10.20 -13.86 -27.96
N TYR A 400 10.54 -12.58 -27.85
CA TYR A 400 10.97 -11.74 -28.96
C TYR A 400 12.00 -10.71 -28.50
N LYS A 401 12.67 -10.05 -29.42
CA LYS A 401 13.57 -8.93 -29.15
C LYS A 401 12.81 -7.62 -29.32
N PRO A 402 12.74 -6.78 -28.30
CA PRO A 402 12.12 -5.48 -28.41
C PRO A 402 12.78 -4.60 -29.48
N LYS A 403 11.98 -3.83 -30.18
CA LYS A 403 12.44 -2.84 -31.18
C LYS A 403 12.06 -1.46 -30.72
N LEU A 404 13.01 -0.51 -30.78
CA LEU A 404 12.77 0.86 -30.37
C LEU A 404 11.58 1.49 -31.10
N ILE A 405 10.62 1.96 -30.36
CA ILE A 405 9.51 2.78 -30.86
C ILE A 405 10.01 4.23 -30.96
N LYS A 406 10.23 4.71 -32.19
CA LYS A 406 10.86 6.02 -32.48
C LYS A 406 10.13 7.21 -31.88
N SER A 407 8.82 7.11 -31.63
CA SER A 407 8.01 8.18 -31.01
C SER A 407 8.16 8.27 -29.49
N TYR A 408 8.84 7.31 -28.86
CA TYR A 408 9.00 7.29 -27.41
C TYR A 408 10.02 8.32 -26.94
N LYS A 409 9.73 8.91 -25.77
CA LYS A 409 10.62 9.84 -25.12
C LYS A 409 11.77 9.09 -24.46
N LYS A 410 13.00 9.47 -24.74
CA LYS A 410 14.18 9.04 -23.99
C LYS A 410 14.15 9.68 -22.60
N ILE A 411 14.25 8.86 -21.57
CA ILE A 411 14.30 9.27 -20.17
C ILE A 411 15.76 9.34 -19.75
N VAL A 412 16.16 10.46 -19.19
CA VAL A 412 17.51 10.69 -18.69
C VAL A 412 17.48 11.08 -17.22
N PRO A 413 18.51 10.79 -16.43
CA PRO A 413 18.58 11.25 -15.05
C PRO A 413 18.38 12.77 -14.97
N LYS A 414 17.52 13.21 -14.06
CA LYS A 414 17.43 14.64 -13.75
C LYS A 414 18.76 15.09 -13.17
N ARG A 415 19.35 16.16 -13.72
CA ARG A 415 20.52 16.77 -13.09
C ARG A 415 20.13 17.14 -11.65
N LYS A 416 20.93 16.71 -10.66
CA LYS A 416 20.77 17.23 -9.29
C LYS A 416 20.87 18.76 -9.36
N PRO A 417 19.94 19.49 -8.75
CA PRO A 417 20.05 20.93 -8.64
C PRO A 417 21.29 21.34 -7.87
#